data_f882123c8334c5bac019eb25e60b5a3c
#
_entry.id   f882123c8334c5bac019eb25e60b5a3c
#
_cell.length_a   1.000
_cell.length_b   1.000
_cell.length_c   1.000
_cell.angle_alpha   90.00
_cell.angle_beta   90.00
_cell.angle_gamma   90.00
#
_symmetry.space_group_name_H-M   'P 1'
#
loop_
_entity.id
_entity.type
_entity.pdbx_description
1 polymer ?
#
loop_
_entity_poly.entity_id
_entity_poly.type
_entity_poly.pdbx_seq_one_letter_code
_entity_poly.pdbx_strand_id
1 'polypeptide(L)'
;GYEVTDDYNGRKQEGFGPMDHTIFQGQRWSAAKAYLRPAIKTGLCRLISGFARKIIIENGIAIGVEYDGISQAKAILNASKEVILSASSINSPKLLMLSGIGPAKHLKENGIEVLADRPGVGQNLQDHLELYIQMAANEPVSLYKYWNLFGKAYVGLRWMISKTGPGASNQFESAAFIRTKAGVKYPD
;
A
#
# COMPACT_ATOMS: atom_id res chain seq x y z
N GLY A 1 -24.79 10.23 -22.41
CA GLY A 1 -24.22 9.31 -21.42
C GLY A 1 -22.71 9.49 -21.33
N TYR A 2 -22.10 8.96 -20.30
CA TYR A 2 -20.65 8.97 -20.15
C TYR A 2 -20.00 7.97 -21.12
N GLU A 3 -18.79 8.24 -21.55
CA GLU A 3 -18.03 7.35 -22.41
C GLU A 3 -17.53 6.12 -21.65
N VAL A 4 -17.22 5.06 -22.39
CA VAL A 4 -16.50 3.88 -21.86
C VAL A 4 -15.02 4.05 -22.14
N THR A 5 -14.17 3.73 -21.18
CA THR A 5 -12.72 3.67 -21.33
C THR A 5 -12.23 2.25 -21.07
N ASP A 6 -11.30 1.77 -21.89
CA ASP A 6 -10.70 0.46 -21.70
C ASP A 6 -9.62 0.47 -20.60
N ASP A 7 -9.07 1.66 -20.31
CA ASP A 7 -8.02 1.83 -19.31
C ASP A 7 -8.11 3.22 -18.66
N TYR A 8 -8.74 3.30 -17.50
CA TYR A 8 -8.87 4.54 -16.73
C TYR A 8 -7.54 4.97 -16.05
N ASN A 9 -6.51 4.14 -16.06
CA ASN A 9 -5.14 4.49 -15.66
C ASN A 9 -4.25 4.87 -16.86
N GLY A 10 -4.77 4.78 -18.07
CA GLY A 10 -4.07 5.04 -19.31
C GLY A 10 -4.10 6.50 -19.76
N ARG A 11 -3.94 6.70 -21.07
CA ARG A 11 -3.89 8.03 -21.69
C ARG A 11 -5.20 8.81 -21.52
N LYS A 12 -6.34 8.14 -21.53
CA LYS A 12 -7.68 8.72 -21.38
C LYS A 12 -8.33 8.13 -20.14
N GLN A 13 -8.27 8.86 -19.03
CA GLN A 13 -8.85 8.42 -17.76
C GLN A 13 -10.35 8.60 -17.70
N GLU A 14 -10.88 9.68 -18.34
CA GLU A 14 -12.30 10.04 -18.25
C GLU A 14 -13.20 9.00 -18.91
N GLY A 15 -14.20 8.55 -18.17
CA GLY A 15 -15.18 7.55 -18.58
C GLY A 15 -15.34 6.44 -17.55
N PHE A 16 -16.16 5.46 -17.88
CA PHE A 16 -16.37 4.24 -17.10
C PHE A 16 -15.53 3.10 -17.67
N GLY A 17 -14.84 2.37 -16.83
CA GLY A 17 -14.05 1.21 -17.24
C GLY A 17 -14.02 0.09 -16.19
N PRO A 18 -13.57 -1.11 -16.57
CA PRO A 18 -13.32 -2.19 -15.61
C PRO A 18 -12.21 -1.77 -14.64
N MET A 19 -12.37 -2.13 -13.37
CA MET A 19 -11.36 -1.82 -12.37
C MET A 19 -10.26 -2.89 -12.36
N ASP A 20 -9.01 -2.45 -12.52
CA ASP A 20 -7.85 -3.34 -12.39
C ASP A 20 -7.68 -3.84 -10.95
N HIS A 21 -7.38 -5.11 -10.83
CA HIS A 21 -7.22 -5.76 -9.53
C HIS A 21 -5.82 -6.34 -9.36
N THR A 22 -5.27 -6.19 -8.18
CA THR A 22 -4.08 -6.95 -7.76
C THR A 22 -4.46 -8.41 -7.44
N ILE A 23 -5.00 -9.09 -8.44
CA ILE A 23 -5.44 -10.49 -8.39
C ILE A 23 -4.80 -11.26 -9.54
N PHE A 24 -4.25 -12.41 -9.25
CA PHE A 24 -3.73 -13.34 -10.26
C PHE A 24 -4.21 -14.75 -9.95
N GLN A 25 -4.77 -15.42 -10.95
CA GLN A 25 -5.37 -16.75 -10.82
C GLN A 25 -6.37 -16.84 -9.65
N GLY A 26 -7.25 -15.84 -9.54
CA GLY A 26 -8.28 -15.76 -8.50
C GLY A 26 -7.76 -15.61 -7.08
N GLN A 27 -6.52 -15.19 -6.90
CA GLN A 27 -5.89 -14.98 -5.59
C GLN A 27 -5.27 -13.59 -5.50
N ARG A 28 -5.36 -12.99 -4.31
CA ARG A 28 -4.66 -11.73 -4.03
C ARG A 28 -3.16 -11.86 -4.35
N TRP A 29 -2.66 -10.97 -5.20
CA TRP A 29 -1.29 -10.96 -5.67
C TRP A 29 -0.53 -9.80 -5.02
N SER A 30 -0.21 -9.97 -3.73
CA SER A 30 0.53 -8.94 -2.97
C SER A 30 1.97 -8.79 -3.48
N ALA A 31 2.60 -7.64 -3.20
CA ALA A 31 4.01 -7.41 -3.51
C ALA A 31 4.94 -8.50 -2.94
N ALA A 32 4.62 -9.02 -1.75
CA ALA A 32 5.37 -10.14 -1.18
C ALA A 32 5.28 -11.40 -2.05
N LYS A 33 4.11 -11.69 -2.63
CA LYS A 33 3.88 -12.87 -3.48
C LYS A 33 4.45 -12.67 -4.88
N ALA A 34 4.34 -11.46 -5.42
CA ALA A 34 4.78 -11.13 -6.76
C ALA A 34 6.31 -10.95 -6.87
N TYR A 35 6.94 -10.35 -5.87
CA TYR A 35 8.33 -9.93 -5.94
C TYR A 35 9.21 -10.53 -4.85
N LEU A 36 8.83 -10.42 -3.57
CA LEU A 36 9.69 -10.80 -2.45
C LEU A 36 9.97 -12.30 -2.42
N ARG A 37 8.94 -13.13 -2.53
CA ARG A 37 9.11 -14.60 -2.49
C ARG A 37 9.97 -15.13 -3.66
N PRO A 38 9.78 -14.68 -4.91
CA PRO A 38 10.71 -14.99 -6.00
C PRO A 38 12.14 -14.51 -5.70
N ALA A 39 12.33 -13.28 -5.22
CA ALA A 39 13.64 -12.74 -4.89
C ALA A 39 14.36 -13.57 -3.80
N ILE A 40 13.67 -13.98 -2.74
CA ILE A 40 14.24 -14.86 -1.71
C ILE A 40 14.71 -16.20 -2.30
N LYS A 41 13.96 -16.77 -3.26
CA LYS A 41 14.33 -18.03 -3.91
C LYS A 41 15.63 -17.96 -4.71
N THR A 42 16.05 -16.78 -5.15
CA THR A 42 17.34 -16.59 -5.83
C THR A 42 18.55 -16.73 -4.89
N GLY A 43 18.33 -16.69 -3.58
CA GLY A 43 19.41 -16.62 -2.58
C GLY A 43 20.07 -15.25 -2.43
N LEU A 44 19.73 -14.27 -3.28
CA LEU A 44 20.30 -12.92 -3.26
C LEU A 44 19.55 -11.97 -2.33
N CYS A 45 18.39 -12.39 -1.79
CA CYS A 45 17.55 -11.61 -0.90
C CYS A 45 17.30 -12.39 0.39
N ARG A 46 17.53 -11.76 1.54
CA ARG A 46 17.22 -12.29 2.87
C ARG A 46 16.10 -11.48 3.51
N LEU A 47 15.10 -12.16 4.07
CA LEU A 47 14.10 -11.57 4.93
C LEU A 47 14.53 -11.73 6.39
N ILE A 48 14.65 -10.62 7.10
CA ILE A 48 14.98 -10.60 8.52
C ILE A 48 13.79 -9.98 9.27
N SER A 49 13.33 -10.66 10.31
CA SER A 49 12.28 -10.14 11.18
C SER A 49 12.91 -9.35 12.32
N GLY A 50 12.42 -8.14 12.54
CA GLY A 50 12.89 -7.27 13.60
C GLY A 50 12.18 -5.91 13.57
N PHE A 51 12.47 -5.09 14.55
CA PHE A 51 11.96 -3.73 14.68
C PHE A 51 13.09 -2.73 14.43
N ALA A 52 13.06 -2.03 13.28
CA ALA A 52 14.04 -1.00 12.96
C ALA A 52 13.95 0.16 13.95
N ARG A 53 15.07 0.52 14.54
CA ARG A 53 15.19 1.58 15.56
C ARG A 53 15.77 2.86 15.01
N LYS A 54 16.81 2.74 14.20
CA LYS A 54 17.57 3.88 13.72
C LYS A 54 18.32 3.52 12.44
N ILE A 55 18.41 4.46 11.52
CA ILE A 55 19.35 4.41 10.41
C ILE A 55 20.70 4.93 10.93
N ILE A 56 21.76 4.19 10.69
CA ILE A 56 23.12 4.58 11.08
C ILE A 56 23.67 5.46 9.98
N ILE A 57 24.03 6.70 10.34
CA ILE A 57 24.53 7.69 9.40
C ILE A 57 25.90 8.16 9.91
N GLU A 58 26.92 8.01 9.09
CA GLU A 58 28.28 8.48 9.35
C GLU A 58 28.75 9.36 8.20
N ASN A 59 29.26 10.55 8.52
CA ASN A 59 29.71 11.52 7.53
C ASN A 59 28.67 11.85 6.45
N GLY A 60 27.37 11.87 6.82
CA GLY A 60 26.27 12.12 5.90
C GLY A 60 25.86 10.95 5.00
N ILE A 61 26.44 9.77 5.21
CA ILE A 61 26.16 8.55 4.44
C ILE A 61 25.43 7.55 5.32
N ALA A 62 24.33 6.97 4.83
CA ALA A 62 23.63 5.87 5.50
C ALA A 62 24.42 4.57 5.31
N ILE A 63 24.98 4.05 6.41
CA ILE A 63 25.86 2.87 6.43
C ILE A 63 25.19 1.62 6.98
N GLY A 64 23.98 1.72 7.51
CA GLY A 64 23.30 0.57 8.08
C GLY A 64 22.01 0.90 8.81
N VAL A 65 21.45 -0.11 9.46
CA VAL A 65 20.24 -0.02 10.28
C VAL A 65 20.45 -0.71 11.60
N GLU A 66 20.17 -0.01 12.69
CA GLU A 66 20.02 -0.61 14.03
C GLU A 66 18.59 -1.15 14.15
N TYR A 67 18.45 -2.38 14.63
CA TYR A 67 17.16 -3.01 14.84
C TYR A 67 17.17 -3.95 16.05
N ASP A 68 15.99 -4.17 16.63
CA ASP A 68 15.79 -5.22 17.60
C ASP A 68 15.36 -6.50 16.87
N GLY A 69 16.12 -7.58 17.06
CA GLY A 69 15.75 -8.89 16.56
C GLY A 69 14.58 -9.52 17.35
N ILE A 70 14.14 -10.71 16.94
CA ILE A 70 13.03 -11.43 17.60
C ILE A 70 13.28 -11.64 19.11
N SER A 71 14.54 -11.83 19.50
CA SER A 71 14.96 -11.96 20.91
C SER A 71 15.10 -10.63 21.64
N GLN A 72 14.67 -9.52 21.04
CA GLN A 72 14.86 -8.14 21.50
C GLN A 72 16.35 -7.74 21.70
N ALA A 73 17.28 -8.55 21.25
CA ALA A 73 18.68 -8.18 21.21
C ALA A 73 18.92 -7.14 20.11
N LYS A 74 19.62 -6.06 20.46
CA LYS A 74 20.05 -5.05 19.49
C LYS A 74 21.04 -5.65 18.50
N ALA A 75 20.83 -5.37 17.24
CA ALA A 75 21.70 -5.81 16.16
C ALA A 75 21.83 -4.71 15.10
N ILE A 76 22.90 -4.79 14.31
CA ILE A 76 23.19 -3.87 13.24
C ILE A 76 23.27 -4.64 11.92
N LEU A 77 22.62 -4.12 10.90
CA LEU A 77 22.80 -4.54 9.52
C LEU A 77 23.54 -3.46 8.75
N ASN A 78 24.73 -3.77 8.27
CA ASN A 78 25.50 -2.86 7.47
C ASN A 78 25.02 -2.86 6.01
N ALA A 79 25.00 -1.67 5.41
CA ALA A 79 24.68 -1.46 4.00
C ALA A 79 25.97 -1.13 3.23
N SER A 80 26.23 -1.86 2.14
CA SER A 80 27.39 -1.62 1.29
C SER A 80 27.16 -0.56 0.20
N LYS A 81 25.91 -0.23 -0.09
CA LYS A 81 25.52 0.73 -1.12
C LYS A 81 24.55 1.78 -0.59
N GLU A 82 23.38 1.35 -0.09
CA GLU A 82 22.32 2.25 0.34
C GLU A 82 21.36 1.57 1.33
N VAL A 83 20.58 2.38 2.03
CA VAL A 83 19.47 1.95 2.86
C VAL A 83 18.19 2.47 2.21
N ILE A 84 17.29 1.55 1.80
CA ILE A 84 15.99 1.88 1.22
C ILE A 84 14.94 1.88 2.33
N LEU A 85 14.32 3.05 2.55
CA LEU A 85 13.30 3.24 3.56
C LEU A 85 11.91 3.16 2.96
N SER A 86 11.17 2.10 3.28
CA SER A 86 9.81 1.83 2.79
C SER A 86 8.88 1.40 3.94
N ALA A 87 8.90 2.14 5.05
CA ALA A 87 8.21 1.80 6.28
C ALA A 87 6.82 2.44 6.43
N SER A 88 6.19 2.81 5.29
CA SER A 88 4.90 3.49 5.22
C SER A 88 4.96 4.99 5.56
N SER A 89 3.87 5.70 5.30
CA SER A 89 3.74 7.16 5.42
C SER A 89 3.94 7.69 6.86
N ILE A 90 3.72 6.86 7.87
CA ILE A 90 3.91 7.22 9.28
C ILE A 90 5.28 6.78 9.78
N ASN A 91 5.67 5.53 9.51
CA ASN A 91 6.90 4.99 10.09
C ASN A 91 8.17 5.43 9.36
N SER A 92 8.10 5.74 8.05
CA SER A 92 9.26 6.26 7.33
C SER A 92 9.74 7.61 7.89
N PRO A 93 8.90 8.64 8.03
CA PRO A 93 9.32 9.89 8.64
C PRO A 93 9.69 9.72 10.12
N LYS A 94 9.01 8.85 10.86
CA LYS A 94 9.38 8.53 12.24
C LYS A 94 10.82 7.99 12.32
N LEU A 95 11.17 7.03 11.47
CA LEU A 95 12.50 6.43 11.45
C LEU A 95 13.57 7.45 11.02
N LEU A 96 13.26 8.34 10.05
CA LEU A 96 14.14 9.46 9.71
C LEU A 96 14.39 10.38 10.90
N MET A 97 13.33 10.79 11.61
CA MET A 97 13.43 11.66 12.78
C MET A 97 14.24 10.99 13.90
N LEU A 98 13.99 9.72 14.21
CA LEU A 98 14.78 8.95 15.19
C LEU A 98 16.26 8.82 14.79
N SER A 99 16.57 9.00 13.51
CA SER A 99 17.91 8.96 12.93
C SER A 99 18.55 10.36 12.80
N GLY A 100 17.92 11.40 13.33
CA GLY A 100 18.44 12.77 13.31
C GLY A 100 18.11 13.56 12.06
N ILE A 101 17.22 13.07 11.18
CA ILE A 101 16.79 13.75 9.95
C ILE A 101 15.34 14.21 10.10
N GLY A 102 15.10 15.51 10.21
CA GLY A 102 13.76 16.06 10.38
C GLY A 102 13.76 17.51 10.83
N PRO A 103 12.62 18.06 11.27
CA PRO A 103 12.53 19.43 11.74
C PRO A 103 13.43 19.64 12.98
N ALA A 104 14.46 20.46 12.84
CA ALA A 104 15.51 20.61 13.87
C ALA A 104 14.96 20.99 15.25
N LYS A 105 13.98 21.89 15.30
CA LYS A 105 13.34 22.28 16.57
C LYS A 105 12.68 21.09 17.27
N HIS A 106 11.87 20.34 16.54
CA HIS A 106 11.18 19.15 17.04
C HIS A 106 12.15 18.05 17.51
N LEU A 107 13.23 17.80 16.75
CA LEU A 107 14.25 16.83 17.14
C LEU A 107 14.92 17.22 18.44
N LYS A 108 15.33 18.49 18.59
CA LYS A 108 15.96 19.01 19.83
C LYS A 108 15.03 18.92 21.02
N GLU A 109 13.74 19.25 20.88
CA GLU A 109 12.72 19.12 21.93
C GLU A 109 12.55 17.69 22.43
N ASN A 110 12.85 16.70 21.59
CA ASN A 110 12.81 15.26 21.92
C ASN A 110 14.19 14.66 22.26
N GLY A 111 15.21 15.50 22.46
CA GLY A 111 16.55 15.04 22.82
C GLY A 111 17.29 14.28 21.70
N ILE A 112 16.88 14.47 20.44
CA ILE A 112 17.49 13.83 19.28
C ILE A 112 18.49 14.79 18.65
N GLU A 113 19.72 14.30 18.42
CA GLU A 113 20.75 15.02 17.72
C GLU A 113 20.33 15.32 16.27
N VAL A 114 20.49 16.55 15.82
CA VAL A 114 20.14 16.97 14.48
C VAL A 114 21.28 16.73 13.52
N LEU A 115 21.16 15.71 12.69
CA LEU A 115 22.12 15.43 11.62
C LEU A 115 21.77 16.23 10.35
N ALA A 116 20.49 16.38 10.07
CA ALA A 116 20.02 17.17 8.91
C ALA A 116 18.67 17.82 9.23
N ASP A 117 18.61 19.16 9.12
CA ASP A 117 17.34 19.89 9.22
C ASP A 117 16.53 19.70 7.94
N ARG A 118 15.42 19.01 8.06
CA ARG A 118 14.48 18.73 6.97
C ARG A 118 13.04 18.97 7.47
N PRO A 119 12.58 20.23 7.39
CA PRO A 119 11.26 20.61 7.97
C PRO A 119 10.08 19.90 7.34
N GLY A 120 10.21 19.37 6.11
CA GLY A 120 9.15 18.61 5.43
C GLY A 120 8.96 17.18 5.92
N VAL A 121 9.89 16.62 6.72
CA VAL A 121 9.78 15.25 7.23
C VAL A 121 8.63 15.17 8.23
N GLY A 122 7.65 14.29 7.94
CA GLY A 122 6.46 14.09 8.76
C GLY A 122 5.37 15.16 8.58
N GLN A 123 5.52 16.05 7.60
CA GLN A 123 4.52 17.07 7.27
C GLN A 123 3.67 16.65 6.06
N ASN A 124 2.55 17.34 5.89
CA ASN A 124 1.65 17.20 4.73
C ASN A 124 1.13 15.77 4.51
N LEU A 125 0.87 15.03 5.59
CA LEU A 125 0.20 13.74 5.47
C LEU A 125 -1.20 13.97 4.88
N GLN A 126 -1.50 13.28 3.78
CA GLN A 126 -2.78 13.36 3.09
C GLN A 126 -3.36 11.96 2.92
N ASP A 127 -4.68 11.89 2.92
CA ASP A 127 -5.43 10.68 2.61
C ASP A 127 -6.62 11.03 1.71
N HIS A 128 -7.20 10.04 1.04
CA HIS A 128 -8.35 10.22 0.18
C HIS A 128 -9.61 10.49 1.00
N LEU A 129 -10.37 11.51 0.60
CA LEU A 129 -11.74 11.67 1.09
C LEU A 129 -12.64 10.65 0.38
N GLU A 130 -13.35 9.86 1.15
CA GLU A 130 -14.17 8.76 0.66
C GLU A 130 -15.60 8.87 1.17
N LEU A 131 -16.57 8.74 0.27
CA LEU A 131 -17.99 8.72 0.60
C LEU A 131 -18.61 7.40 0.11
N TYR A 132 -19.32 6.72 0.99
CA TYR A 132 -20.05 5.51 0.67
C TYR A 132 -21.52 5.83 0.42
N ILE A 133 -21.98 5.60 -0.82
CA ILE A 133 -23.39 5.70 -1.17
C ILE A 133 -23.90 4.28 -1.41
N GLN A 134 -24.83 3.83 -0.57
CA GLN A 134 -25.44 2.51 -0.67
C GLN A 134 -26.87 2.61 -1.20
N MET A 135 -27.16 1.81 -2.22
CA MET A 135 -28.49 1.72 -2.80
C MET A 135 -28.96 0.26 -2.75
N ALA A 136 -30.24 0.05 -2.40
CA ALA A 136 -30.88 -1.25 -2.55
C ALA A 136 -31.23 -1.50 -4.01
N ALA A 137 -30.86 -2.65 -4.54
CA ALA A 137 -31.28 -3.08 -5.87
C ALA A 137 -32.62 -3.80 -5.79
N ASN A 138 -33.52 -3.52 -6.74
CA ASN A 138 -34.82 -4.22 -6.86
C ASN A 138 -34.68 -5.65 -7.37
N GLU A 139 -33.53 -5.96 -7.98
CA GLU A 139 -33.21 -7.29 -8.53
C GLU A 139 -31.99 -7.88 -7.84
N PRO A 140 -31.82 -9.21 -7.83
CA PRO A 140 -30.70 -9.88 -7.15
C PRO A 140 -29.39 -9.79 -7.95
N VAL A 141 -29.00 -8.59 -8.36
CA VAL A 141 -27.79 -8.31 -9.14
C VAL A 141 -26.52 -8.22 -8.27
N SER A 142 -26.68 -7.95 -6.98
CA SER A 142 -25.55 -7.79 -6.05
C SER A 142 -25.10 -9.12 -5.43
N LEU A 143 -23.94 -9.09 -4.78
CA LEU A 143 -23.40 -10.23 -4.03
C LEU A 143 -24.25 -10.61 -2.80
N TYR A 144 -25.21 -9.78 -2.40
CA TYR A 144 -26.10 -10.02 -1.28
C TYR A 144 -26.86 -11.36 -1.41
N LYS A 145 -27.16 -11.81 -2.65
CA LYS A 145 -27.78 -13.13 -2.91
C LYS A 145 -26.98 -14.31 -2.34
N TYR A 146 -25.69 -14.15 -2.13
CA TYR A 146 -24.83 -15.17 -1.54
C TYR A 146 -24.59 -14.97 -0.03
N TRP A 147 -25.28 -14.02 0.62
CA TRP A 147 -25.02 -13.68 2.02
C TRP A 147 -25.57 -14.70 3.02
N ASN A 148 -26.33 -15.67 2.58
CA ASN A 148 -26.78 -16.79 3.39
C ASN A 148 -25.69 -17.89 3.51
N LEU A 149 -25.90 -18.86 4.43
CA LEU A 149 -24.92 -19.92 4.71
C LEU A 149 -24.57 -20.76 3.46
N PHE A 150 -25.58 -21.14 2.70
CA PHE A 150 -25.38 -21.95 1.48
C PHE A 150 -24.69 -21.15 0.38
N GLY A 151 -25.04 -19.90 0.21
CA GLY A 151 -24.37 -19.00 -0.72
C GLY A 151 -22.90 -18.79 -0.39
N LYS A 152 -22.58 -18.57 0.88
CA LYS A 152 -21.17 -18.45 1.35
C LYS A 152 -20.42 -19.76 1.12
N ALA A 153 -21.00 -20.90 1.43
CA ALA A 153 -20.41 -22.22 1.18
C ALA A 153 -20.15 -22.45 -0.32
N TYR A 154 -21.13 -22.13 -1.18
CA TYR A 154 -20.99 -22.20 -2.63
C TYR A 154 -19.83 -21.34 -3.14
N VAL A 155 -19.78 -20.07 -2.75
CA VAL A 155 -18.71 -19.15 -3.15
C VAL A 155 -17.33 -19.64 -2.69
N GLY A 156 -17.22 -20.09 -1.44
CA GLY A 156 -16.01 -20.64 -0.87
C GLY A 156 -15.54 -21.91 -1.58
N LEU A 157 -16.44 -22.87 -1.81
CA LEU A 157 -16.13 -24.13 -2.48
C LEU A 157 -15.71 -23.90 -3.94
N ARG A 158 -16.45 -23.08 -4.67
CA ARG A 158 -16.11 -22.70 -6.04
C ARG A 158 -14.70 -22.06 -6.12
N TRP A 159 -14.40 -21.14 -5.19
CA TRP A 159 -13.07 -20.54 -5.15
C TRP A 159 -11.99 -21.56 -4.78
N MET A 160 -12.23 -22.46 -3.83
CA MET A 160 -11.25 -23.50 -3.46
C MET A 160 -10.90 -24.41 -4.62
N ILE A 161 -11.90 -24.83 -5.41
CA ILE A 161 -11.72 -25.79 -6.51
C ILE A 161 -11.17 -25.09 -7.76
N SER A 162 -11.81 -24.02 -8.20
CA SER A 162 -11.54 -23.42 -9.51
C SER A 162 -10.86 -22.06 -9.48
N LYS A 163 -10.73 -21.42 -8.29
CA LYS A 163 -10.22 -20.05 -8.15
C LYS A 163 -11.01 -19.03 -8.97
N THR A 164 -12.31 -19.27 -9.18
CA THR A 164 -13.20 -18.40 -9.98
C THR A 164 -14.43 -17.97 -9.21
N GLY A 165 -15.24 -17.11 -9.83
CA GLY A 165 -16.51 -16.64 -9.29
C GLY A 165 -16.36 -15.51 -8.27
N PRO A 166 -17.42 -15.20 -7.49
CA PRO A 166 -17.41 -14.03 -6.61
C PRO A 166 -16.30 -14.02 -5.57
N GLY A 167 -15.80 -15.17 -5.15
CA GLY A 167 -14.66 -15.29 -4.22
C GLY A 167 -13.30 -14.98 -4.84
N ALA A 168 -13.23 -14.82 -6.16
CA ALA A 168 -12.00 -14.50 -6.91
C ALA A 168 -11.88 -13.02 -7.26
N SER A 169 -12.82 -12.17 -6.82
CA SER A 169 -12.86 -10.73 -7.04
C SER A 169 -12.64 -9.98 -5.72
N ASN A 170 -12.19 -8.73 -5.80
CA ASN A 170 -12.21 -7.79 -4.67
C ASN A 170 -13.53 -7.05 -4.53
N GLN A 171 -14.52 -7.36 -5.37
CA GLN A 171 -15.88 -6.80 -5.40
C GLN A 171 -15.99 -5.35 -5.92
N PHE A 172 -14.93 -4.76 -6.42
CA PHE A 172 -14.94 -3.50 -7.15
C PHE A 172 -14.82 -3.81 -8.64
N GLU A 173 -15.95 -3.78 -9.36
CA GLU A 173 -16.01 -4.29 -10.73
C GLU A 173 -15.78 -3.23 -11.77
N SER A 174 -16.11 -1.97 -11.46
CA SER A 174 -15.90 -0.83 -12.34
C SER A 174 -15.46 0.40 -11.57
N ALA A 175 -14.75 1.27 -12.24
CA ALA A 175 -14.40 2.60 -11.78
C ALA A 175 -14.76 3.63 -12.86
N ALA A 176 -14.89 4.89 -12.46
CA ALA A 176 -15.08 5.98 -13.38
C ALA A 176 -14.38 7.25 -12.91
N PHE A 177 -13.84 7.98 -13.87
CA PHE A 177 -13.49 9.37 -13.69
C PHE A 177 -14.49 10.20 -14.53
N ILE A 178 -15.34 10.96 -13.87
CA ILE A 178 -16.40 11.73 -14.53
C ILE A 178 -16.36 13.19 -14.11
N ARG A 179 -16.88 14.05 -14.96
CA ARG A 179 -17.15 15.44 -14.62
C ARG A 179 -18.64 15.60 -14.36
N THR A 180 -18.99 16.06 -13.16
CA THR A 180 -20.40 16.24 -12.77
C THR A 180 -21.03 17.44 -13.44
N LYS A 181 -20.22 18.42 -13.88
CA LYS A 181 -20.68 19.66 -14.54
C LYS A 181 -19.84 19.99 -15.76
N ALA A 182 -20.47 20.60 -16.75
CA ALA A 182 -19.76 21.16 -17.90
C ALA A 182 -18.78 22.28 -17.44
N GLY A 183 -17.58 22.31 -18.04
CA GLY A 183 -16.56 23.33 -17.78
C GLY A 183 -15.66 23.05 -16.59
N VAL A 184 -15.85 21.97 -15.85
CA VAL A 184 -14.90 21.52 -14.81
C VAL A 184 -13.62 21.04 -15.48
N LYS A 185 -12.47 21.51 -14.99
CA LYS A 185 -11.16 21.26 -15.62
C LYS A 185 -10.73 19.80 -15.53
N TYR A 186 -11.04 19.16 -14.42
CA TYR A 186 -10.69 17.75 -14.13
C TYR A 186 -11.94 16.98 -13.70
N PRO A 187 -11.95 15.65 -13.81
CA PRO A 187 -12.94 14.82 -13.14
C PRO A 187 -13.03 15.13 -11.65
N ASP A 188 -14.25 15.19 -11.12
CA ASP A 188 -14.58 15.63 -9.73
C ASP A 188 -15.48 14.64 -8.98
#